data_d12a87c08fc2131d63bdba611f1d2070
#
_entry.id   d12a87c08fc2131d63bdba611f1d2070
#
_cell.length_a   1.000
_cell.length_b   1.000
_cell.length_c   1.000
_cell.angle_alpha   90.00
_cell.angle_beta   90.00
_cell.angle_gamma   90.00
#
_symmetry.space_group_name_H-M   'P 1'
#
loop_
_entity.id
_entity.type
_entity.pdbx_description
1 polymer ?
#
loop_
_entity_poly.entity_id
_entity_poly.type
_entity_poly.pdbx_seq_one_letter_code
_entity_poly.pdbx_strand_id
1 'polypeptide(L)'
;MNKKGFTLIELMVVVVIIGILAAVAVPKLFGMIAKAKASEVGPAAGTYVKMQQAYMLENNQLGGWSLVGYKAPGVNNITSNFTYSGVTESSSVAITAGLTNAWNASNKAKLNECGIGTNWTVSFTAASSAVDVGSVGLNITV
;
A
#
# COMPACT_ATOMS: atom_id res chain seq x y z
N MET A 1 0.66 -60.71 7.95
CA MET A 1 0.87 -59.27 8.01
C MET A 1 0.16 -58.72 9.26
N ASN A 2 0.91 -58.31 10.30
CA ASN A 2 0.33 -57.71 11.52
C ASN A 2 -0.12 -56.27 11.21
N LYS A 3 -1.41 -56.07 11.08
CA LYS A 3 -2.00 -54.71 11.01
C LYS A 3 -2.08 -54.15 12.44
N LYS A 4 -1.09 -53.33 12.83
CA LYS A 4 -1.17 -52.57 14.08
C LYS A 4 -2.19 -51.45 13.85
N GLY A 5 -3.30 -51.46 14.58
CA GLY A 5 -4.28 -50.40 14.58
C GLY A 5 -3.81 -49.21 15.44
N PHE A 6 -4.20 -48.02 15.07
CA PHE A 6 -3.97 -46.80 15.89
C PHE A 6 -4.83 -46.85 17.15
N THR A 7 -4.29 -46.45 18.29
CA THR A 7 -5.06 -46.37 19.53
C THR A 7 -5.82 -45.05 19.61
N LEU A 8 -6.98 -45.07 20.25
CA LEU A 8 -7.80 -43.87 20.43
C LEU A 8 -7.05 -42.75 21.19
N ILE A 9 -6.21 -43.13 22.14
CA ILE A 9 -5.43 -42.20 22.95
C ILE A 9 -4.32 -41.53 22.12
N GLU A 10 -3.67 -42.24 21.21
CA GLU A 10 -2.68 -41.64 20.29
C GLU A 10 -3.32 -40.56 19.42
N LEU A 11 -4.53 -40.80 18.93
CA LEU A 11 -5.25 -39.80 18.14
C LEU A 11 -5.64 -38.61 19.01
N MET A 12 -6.15 -38.79 20.21
CA MET A 12 -6.55 -37.72 21.12
C MET A 12 -5.36 -36.81 21.48
N VAL A 13 -4.21 -37.39 21.80
CA VAL A 13 -3.00 -36.61 22.14
C VAL A 13 -2.58 -35.73 20.96
N VAL A 14 -2.58 -36.30 19.75
CA VAL A 14 -2.20 -35.54 18.53
C VAL A 14 -3.12 -34.36 18.28
N VAL A 15 -4.46 -34.52 18.35
CA VAL A 15 -5.38 -33.43 18.12
C VAL A 15 -5.31 -32.33 19.18
N VAL A 16 -5.01 -32.71 20.44
CA VAL A 16 -4.82 -31.70 21.51
C VAL A 16 -3.55 -30.86 21.24
N ILE A 17 -2.43 -31.54 20.89
CA ILE A 17 -1.19 -30.81 20.58
C ILE A 17 -1.39 -29.88 19.39
N ILE A 18 -2.00 -30.35 18.29
CA ILE A 18 -2.29 -29.53 17.11
C ILE A 18 -3.21 -28.37 17.48
N GLY A 19 -4.22 -28.58 18.32
CA GLY A 19 -5.13 -27.53 18.80
C GLY A 19 -4.41 -26.41 19.52
N ILE A 20 -3.49 -26.75 20.45
CA ILE A 20 -2.69 -25.76 21.18
C ILE A 20 -1.77 -24.98 20.23
N LEU A 21 -1.09 -25.67 19.33
CA LEU A 21 -0.21 -25.02 18.35
C LEU A 21 -0.99 -24.09 17.41
N ALA A 22 -2.15 -24.53 16.93
CA ALA A 22 -3.02 -23.76 16.05
C ALA A 22 -3.54 -22.48 16.75
N ALA A 23 -3.90 -22.55 18.03
CA ALA A 23 -4.39 -21.42 18.79
C ALA A 23 -3.39 -20.23 18.83
N VAL A 24 -2.08 -20.52 18.81
CA VAL A 24 -1.02 -19.50 18.80
C VAL A 24 -0.64 -19.10 17.37
N ALA A 25 -0.61 -20.05 16.43
CA ALA A 25 -0.13 -19.83 15.07
C ALA A 25 -1.12 -19.03 14.22
N VAL A 26 -2.43 -19.30 14.34
CA VAL A 26 -3.46 -18.71 13.47
C VAL A 26 -3.53 -17.17 13.60
N PRO A 27 -3.57 -16.55 14.79
CA PRO A 27 -3.59 -15.09 14.90
C PRO A 27 -2.35 -14.43 14.29
N LYS A 28 -1.18 -15.03 14.48
CA LYS A 28 0.08 -14.53 13.90
C LYS A 28 0.08 -14.60 12.37
N LEU A 29 -0.50 -15.65 11.81
CA LEU A 29 -0.63 -15.83 10.35
C LEU A 29 -1.47 -14.73 9.72
N PHE A 30 -2.60 -14.34 10.32
CA PHE A 30 -3.42 -13.23 9.80
C PHE A 30 -2.65 -11.91 9.78
N GLY A 31 -1.84 -11.62 10.78
CA GLY A 31 -0.98 -10.44 10.79
C GLY A 31 0.06 -10.44 9.65
N MET A 32 0.64 -11.61 9.35
CA MET A 32 1.58 -11.75 8.23
C MET A 32 0.90 -11.57 6.87
N ILE A 33 -0.30 -12.10 6.68
CA ILE A 33 -1.10 -11.93 5.46
C ILE A 33 -1.45 -10.45 5.24
N ALA A 34 -1.84 -9.73 6.29
CA ALA A 34 -2.12 -8.30 6.22
C ALA A 34 -0.89 -7.50 5.77
N LYS A 35 0.29 -7.78 6.35
CA LYS A 35 1.56 -7.16 5.94
C LYS A 35 1.92 -7.48 4.48
N ALA A 36 1.75 -8.74 4.06
CA ALA A 36 1.99 -9.14 2.68
C ALA A 36 1.10 -8.39 1.69
N LYS A 37 -0.18 -8.16 2.03
CA LYS A 37 -1.08 -7.35 1.21
C LYS A 37 -0.66 -5.87 1.19
N ALA A 38 -0.34 -5.29 2.35
CA ALA A 38 0.09 -3.89 2.46
C ALA A 38 1.40 -3.59 1.71
N SER A 39 2.26 -4.58 1.49
CA SER A 39 3.52 -4.41 0.75
C SER A 39 3.34 -4.00 -0.72
N GLU A 40 2.13 -4.10 -1.28
CA GLU A 40 1.79 -3.63 -2.62
C GLU A 40 1.83 -2.10 -2.73
N VAL A 41 1.50 -1.39 -1.66
CA VAL A 41 1.39 0.08 -1.63
C VAL A 41 2.74 0.77 -1.82
N GLY A 42 3.79 0.27 -1.17
CA GLY A 42 5.12 0.88 -1.20
C GLY A 42 5.70 1.06 -2.61
N PRO A 43 5.82 -0.01 -3.41
CA PRO A 43 6.29 0.09 -4.80
C PRO A 43 5.40 0.97 -5.69
N ALA A 44 4.07 0.93 -5.52
CA ALA A 44 3.14 1.75 -6.29
C ALA A 44 3.33 3.25 -6.00
N ALA A 45 3.39 3.63 -4.73
CA ALA A 45 3.68 5.00 -4.31
C ALA A 45 5.08 5.45 -4.74
N GLY A 46 6.10 4.58 -4.57
CA GLY A 46 7.47 4.88 -4.96
C GLY A 46 7.64 5.13 -6.46
N THR A 47 6.92 4.40 -7.30
CA THR A 47 6.90 4.64 -8.75
C THR A 47 6.30 6.00 -9.07
N TYR A 48 5.15 6.32 -8.46
CA TYR A 48 4.52 7.63 -8.63
C TYR A 48 5.44 8.78 -8.21
N VAL A 49 6.06 8.69 -7.03
CA VAL A 49 6.99 9.73 -6.52
C VAL A 49 8.15 9.96 -7.48
N LYS A 50 8.76 8.90 -8.01
CA LYS A 50 9.86 9.03 -8.97
C LYS A 50 9.45 9.72 -10.27
N MET A 51 8.28 9.36 -10.81
CA MET A 51 7.73 10.00 -12.00
C MET A 51 7.41 11.47 -11.77
N GLN A 52 6.85 11.79 -10.61
CA GLN A 52 6.58 13.16 -10.21
C GLN A 52 7.86 13.99 -10.05
N GLN A 53 8.90 13.40 -9.46
CA GLN A 53 10.20 14.05 -9.34
C GLN A 53 10.82 14.35 -10.72
N ALA A 54 10.76 13.41 -11.67
CA ALA A 54 11.20 13.64 -13.04
C ALA A 54 10.43 14.79 -13.70
N TYR A 55 9.11 14.77 -13.58
CA TYR A 55 8.25 15.82 -14.12
C TYR A 55 8.55 17.20 -13.52
N MET A 56 8.81 17.27 -12.20
CA MET A 56 9.21 18.52 -11.53
C MET A 56 10.53 19.08 -12.06
N LEU A 57 11.52 18.21 -12.30
CA LEU A 57 12.82 18.63 -12.81
C LEU A 57 12.72 19.19 -14.25
N GLU A 58 11.82 18.66 -15.07
CA GLU A 58 11.62 19.09 -16.45
C GLU A 58 10.76 20.35 -16.57
N ASN A 59 9.68 20.41 -15.78
CA ASN A 59 8.62 21.42 -15.97
C ASN A 59 8.54 22.45 -14.85
N ASN A 60 9.29 22.26 -13.76
CA ASN A 60 9.23 23.10 -12.56
C ASN A 60 7.80 23.22 -11.97
N GLN A 61 7.00 22.16 -12.13
CA GLN A 61 5.61 22.04 -11.70
C GLN A 61 5.32 20.64 -11.16
N LEU A 62 4.25 20.53 -10.39
CA LEU A 62 3.67 19.27 -9.97
C LEU A 62 2.52 18.92 -10.93
N GLY A 63 2.52 17.72 -11.50
CA GLY A 63 1.53 17.30 -12.50
C GLY A 63 0.57 16.24 -11.97
N GLY A 64 -0.64 16.22 -12.51
CA GLY A 64 -1.56 15.11 -12.34
C GLY A 64 -1.05 13.83 -13.03
N TRP A 65 -1.66 12.69 -12.74
CA TRP A 65 -1.22 11.37 -13.21
C TRP A 65 -1.03 11.28 -14.72
N SER A 66 -1.91 11.92 -15.50
CA SER A 66 -1.83 11.93 -16.96
C SER A 66 -0.59 12.65 -17.46
N LEU A 67 -0.20 13.75 -16.82
CA LEU A 67 0.97 14.55 -17.21
C LEU A 67 2.27 13.86 -16.84
N VAL A 68 2.34 13.25 -15.67
CA VAL A 68 3.54 12.51 -15.22
C VAL A 68 3.65 11.11 -15.86
N GLY A 69 2.64 10.69 -16.64
CA GLY A 69 2.61 9.37 -17.27
C GLY A 69 2.38 8.21 -16.31
N TYR A 70 1.86 8.48 -15.11
CA TYR A 70 1.64 7.44 -14.11
C TYR A 70 0.37 6.64 -14.40
N LYS A 71 0.51 5.31 -14.32
CA LYS A 71 -0.59 4.35 -14.32
C LYS A 71 -0.59 3.58 -13.01
N ALA A 72 -1.67 3.65 -12.26
CA ALA A 72 -1.82 2.86 -11.05
C ALA A 72 -1.92 1.36 -11.37
N PRO A 73 -1.51 0.49 -10.44
CA PRO A 73 -1.62 -0.95 -10.60
C PRO A 73 -3.06 -1.43 -10.81
N GLY A 74 -3.20 -2.57 -11.49
CA GLY A 74 -4.48 -3.25 -11.69
C GLY A 74 -5.27 -2.76 -12.91
N VAL A 75 -6.55 -3.12 -12.96
CA VAL A 75 -7.50 -2.71 -14.00
C VAL A 75 -8.35 -1.56 -13.47
N ASN A 76 -8.42 -0.44 -14.20
CA ASN A 76 -9.13 0.77 -13.76
C ASN A 76 -8.67 1.26 -12.38
N ASN A 77 -7.37 1.21 -12.12
CA ASN A 77 -6.75 1.60 -10.85
C ASN A 77 -7.20 0.74 -9.64
N ILE A 78 -7.63 -0.50 -9.88
CA ILE A 78 -8.11 -1.41 -8.84
C ILE A 78 -7.33 -2.72 -8.92
N THR A 79 -6.76 -3.12 -7.79
CA THR A 79 -6.18 -4.46 -7.59
C THR A 79 -7.10 -5.33 -6.72
N SER A 80 -6.66 -6.53 -6.40
CA SER A 80 -7.40 -7.40 -5.47
C SER A 80 -7.50 -6.81 -4.06
N ASN A 81 -6.52 -6.03 -3.64
CA ASN A 81 -6.38 -5.54 -2.26
C ASN A 81 -6.68 -4.06 -2.12
N PHE A 82 -6.40 -3.24 -3.14
CA PHE A 82 -6.44 -1.78 -3.08
C PHE A 82 -7.20 -1.16 -4.24
N THR A 83 -7.74 0.03 -3.97
CA THR A 83 -8.21 0.98 -4.99
C THR A 83 -7.30 2.20 -4.94
N TYR A 84 -6.77 2.58 -6.10
CA TYR A 84 -5.87 3.72 -6.23
C TYR A 84 -6.62 4.93 -6.78
N SER A 85 -6.36 6.09 -6.20
CA SER A 85 -6.94 7.37 -6.61
C SER A 85 -5.92 8.50 -6.40
N GLY A 86 -6.24 9.68 -6.90
CA GLY A 86 -5.38 10.85 -6.75
C GLY A 86 -5.75 11.91 -7.77
N VAL A 87 -4.85 12.85 -7.99
CA VAL A 87 -5.03 13.90 -9.01
C VAL A 87 -4.76 13.28 -10.38
N THR A 88 -5.82 12.81 -11.03
CA THR A 88 -5.74 12.09 -12.32
C THR A 88 -5.77 13.01 -13.54
N GLU A 89 -6.13 14.28 -13.34
CA GLU A 89 -6.34 15.27 -14.41
C GLU A 89 -5.04 15.65 -15.11
N SER A 90 -5.20 16.18 -16.33
CA SER A 90 -4.10 16.81 -17.10
C SER A 90 -3.83 18.25 -16.62
N SER A 91 -3.84 18.44 -15.30
CA SER A 91 -3.60 19.73 -14.65
C SER A 91 -2.24 19.72 -13.96
N SER A 92 -1.56 20.85 -13.96
CA SER A 92 -0.33 21.07 -13.22
C SER A 92 -0.49 22.25 -12.27
N VAL A 93 0.24 22.18 -11.15
CA VAL A 93 0.30 23.28 -10.17
C VAL A 93 1.75 23.69 -9.95
N ALA A 94 1.96 24.95 -9.61
CA ALA A 94 3.30 25.42 -9.26
C ALA A 94 3.82 24.65 -8.03
N ILE A 95 5.12 24.36 -7.99
CA ILE A 95 5.74 23.69 -6.83
C ILE A 95 5.55 24.48 -5.53
N THR A 96 5.40 25.80 -5.62
CA THR A 96 5.12 26.69 -4.49
C THR A 96 3.71 26.54 -3.91
N ALA A 97 2.79 25.92 -4.64
CA ALA A 97 1.43 25.64 -4.17
C ALA A 97 1.33 24.29 -3.45
N GLY A 98 2.25 23.34 -3.74
CA GLY A 98 2.16 21.97 -3.29
C GLY A 98 1.05 21.18 -3.98
N LEU A 99 0.92 19.90 -3.67
CA LEU A 99 -0.12 19.04 -4.22
C LEU A 99 -0.58 18.05 -3.14
N THR A 100 -1.75 18.30 -2.58
CA THR A 100 -2.36 17.44 -1.56
C THR A 100 -3.10 16.26 -2.22
N ASN A 101 -3.11 15.10 -1.54
CA ASN A 101 -3.75 13.88 -2.05
C ASN A 101 -3.35 13.54 -3.49
N ALA A 102 -2.10 13.80 -3.84
CA ALA A 102 -1.57 13.61 -5.17
C ALA A 102 -1.68 12.16 -5.63
N TRP A 103 -1.55 11.24 -4.68
CA TRP A 103 -1.74 9.82 -4.85
C TRP A 103 -2.32 9.21 -3.56
N ASN A 104 -3.18 8.22 -3.72
CA ASN A 104 -3.88 7.57 -2.62
C ASN A 104 -4.10 6.09 -2.94
N ALA A 105 -3.93 5.23 -1.94
CA ALA A 105 -4.32 3.82 -1.99
C ALA A 105 -5.27 3.54 -0.83
N SER A 106 -6.42 2.97 -1.13
CA SER A 106 -7.45 2.61 -0.15
C SER A 106 -7.64 1.10 -0.12
N ASN A 107 -7.54 0.47 1.05
CA ASN A 107 -7.70 -0.97 1.18
C ASN A 107 -9.17 -1.39 1.02
N LYS A 108 -9.39 -2.48 0.29
CA LYS A 108 -10.72 -3.07 0.02
C LYS A 108 -11.18 -4.03 1.12
N ALA A 109 -10.25 -4.51 1.95
CA ALA A 109 -10.54 -5.42 3.06
C ALA A 109 -9.76 -4.98 4.30
N LYS A 110 -10.25 -5.35 5.48
CA LYS A 110 -9.55 -5.07 6.74
C LYS A 110 -8.13 -5.68 6.71
N LEU A 111 -7.15 -4.87 7.04
CA LEU A 111 -5.74 -5.24 7.11
C LEU A 111 -5.25 -5.05 8.54
N ASN A 112 -5.37 -6.07 9.37
CA ASN A 112 -5.03 -6.06 10.79
C ASN A 112 -5.74 -4.92 11.52
N GLU A 113 -5.01 -3.91 12.02
CA GLU A 113 -5.56 -2.73 12.71
C GLU A 113 -6.22 -1.73 11.76
N CYS A 114 -5.86 -1.75 10.45
CA CYS A 114 -6.42 -0.85 9.46
C CYS A 114 -7.82 -1.32 9.03
N GLY A 115 -8.84 -0.52 9.31
CA GLY A 115 -10.21 -0.75 8.82
C GLY A 115 -10.31 -0.72 7.30
N ILE A 116 -11.44 -1.16 6.75
CA ILE A 116 -11.73 -1.03 5.31
C ILE A 116 -11.78 0.46 4.96
N GLY A 117 -11.14 0.83 3.84
CA GLY A 117 -11.11 2.21 3.38
C GLY A 117 -10.03 3.07 4.05
N THR A 118 -9.11 2.48 4.84
CA THR A 118 -7.93 3.21 5.32
C THR A 118 -7.08 3.65 4.14
N ASN A 119 -6.67 4.91 4.14
CA ASN A 119 -5.97 5.54 3.03
C ASN A 119 -4.48 5.70 3.35
N TRP A 120 -3.65 5.29 2.40
CA TRP A 120 -2.24 5.68 2.31
C TRP A 120 -2.13 6.80 1.30
N THR A 121 -1.70 7.99 1.74
CA THR A 121 -1.67 9.17 0.89
C THR A 121 -0.25 9.66 0.65
N VAL A 122 0.00 10.16 -0.56
CA VAL A 122 1.20 10.91 -0.91
C VAL A 122 0.79 12.33 -1.21
N SER A 123 1.43 13.28 -0.54
CA SER A 123 1.24 14.72 -0.76
C SER A 123 2.61 15.39 -0.90
N PHE A 124 2.66 16.41 -1.72
CA PHE A 124 3.86 17.26 -1.88
C PHE A 124 3.59 18.60 -1.20
N THR A 125 4.43 18.95 -0.23
CA THR A 125 4.35 20.25 0.42
C THR A 125 4.91 21.34 -0.49
N ALA A 126 4.37 22.55 -0.38
CA ALA A 126 4.85 23.69 -1.13
C ALA A 126 6.34 23.95 -0.91
N ALA A 127 7.07 24.23 -1.97
CA ALA A 127 8.44 24.70 -1.89
C ALA A 127 8.48 26.18 -1.46
N SER A 128 9.54 26.58 -0.77
CA SER A 128 9.71 27.98 -0.35
C SER A 128 9.97 28.92 -1.53
N SER A 129 10.51 28.41 -2.64
CA SER A 129 10.69 29.14 -3.90
C SER A 129 10.68 28.19 -5.08
N ALA A 130 10.35 28.71 -6.28
CA ALA A 130 10.32 27.95 -7.52
C ALA A 130 11.72 27.45 -7.97
N VAL A 131 12.79 27.98 -7.38
CA VAL A 131 14.18 27.60 -7.70
C VAL A 131 14.66 26.41 -6.86
N ASP A 132 13.99 26.14 -5.73
CA ASP A 132 14.41 25.12 -4.78
C ASP A 132 13.55 23.85 -4.90
N VAL A 133 13.69 23.15 -6.01
CA VAL A 133 13.00 21.87 -6.27
C VAL A 133 13.35 20.80 -5.23
N GLY A 134 14.53 20.93 -4.59
CA GLY A 134 14.97 20.04 -3.51
C GLY A 134 14.23 20.23 -2.18
N SER A 135 13.49 21.33 -2.02
CA SER A 135 12.73 21.62 -0.79
C SER A 135 11.29 21.14 -0.81
N VAL A 136 10.83 20.50 -1.89
CA VAL A 136 9.50 19.89 -1.94
C VAL A 136 9.46 18.71 -0.97
N GLY A 137 8.77 18.89 0.14
CA GLY A 137 8.60 17.85 1.14
C GLY A 137 7.65 16.77 0.65
N LEU A 138 8.03 15.50 0.82
CA LEU A 138 7.15 14.35 0.61
C LEU A 138 6.52 13.96 1.94
N ASN A 139 5.20 13.99 2.01
CA ASN A 139 4.46 13.53 3.18
C ASN A 139 3.68 12.26 2.81
N ILE A 140 3.98 11.15 3.50
CA ILE A 140 3.25 9.88 3.37
C ILE A 140 2.54 9.66 4.69
N THR A 141 1.20 9.60 4.64
CA THR A 141 0.34 9.35 5.80
C THR A 141 -0.48 8.08 5.60
N VAL A 142 -0.76 7.40 6.70
CA VAL A 142 -1.63 6.22 6.76
C VAL A 142 -2.81 6.51 7.66
#